data_9a082147e43625ba87b39b19a1d1f3ac
#
_entry.id   9a082147e43625ba87b39b19a1d1f3ac
#
_cell.length_a   1.000
_cell.length_b   1.000
_cell.length_c   1.000
_cell.angle_alpha   90.00
_cell.angle_beta   90.00
_cell.angle_gamma   90.00
#
_symmetry.space_group_name_H-M   'P 1'
#
loop_
_entity.id
_entity.type
_entity.pdbx_description
1 polymer ?
#
loop_
_entity_poly.entity_id
_entity_poly.type
_entity_poly.pdbx_seq_one_letter_code
_entity_poly.pdbx_strand_id
1 'polypeptide(L)'
;MNKLTLAILPFALIGLNTTTQAATTDGKTFGVSTGWLHVMPQSNPQGVNGKTGSSPFLGGLANLQSANPEAGFEVQNADTVGLMLDYYVNDNVSLELTLGTPPEMKLAGQGSITVHGVKIIDLNNFDEAATTDAYTPTISGRYHFGSINNKIRPYVGAGLMYAHFSNVETDPAINTALKNSKLGPFNPSLGKVNVDDAFAPVAMIGVDYNITKDWYATASVSYAHLTTSAELKVSGMTQAGKTTLISGKSDIEIKPIVTYIGIGYRF
;
A
#
# COMPACT_ATOMS: atom_id res chain seq x y z
N MET A 1 12.79 -22.11 -3.21
CA MET A 1 11.37 -22.53 -3.21
C MET A 1 10.89 -22.57 -1.78
N ASN A 2 10.48 -21.44 -1.21
CA ASN A 2 9.88 -21.38 0.11
C ASN A 2 8.37 -21.29 -0.07
N LYS A 3 7.69 -22.34 0.35
CA LYS A 3 6.21 -22.39 0.36
C LYS A 3 5.74 -21.40 1.41
N LEU A 4 5.17 -20.28 0.97
CA LEU A 4 4.41 -19.37 1.83
C LEU A 4 3.17 -20.14 2.28
N THR A 5 3.20 -20.63 3.51
CA THR A 5 2.01 -21.19 4.16
C THR A 5 1.12 -20.02 4.51
N LEU A 6 0.08 -19.81 3.70
CA LEU A 6 -0.99 -18.88 4.00
C LEU A 6 -1.61 -19.31 5.34
N ALA A 7 -1.24 -18.65 6.42
CA ALA A 7 -1.87 -18.83 7.71
C ALA A 7 -3.29 -18.25 7.62
N ILE A 8 -4.23 -19.09 7.24
CA ILE A 8 -5.65 -18.83 7.44
C ILE A 8 -5.84 -18.83 8.95
N LEU A 9 -5.87 -17.64 9.56
CA LEU A 9 -6.31 -17.50 10.94
C LEU A 9 -7.76 -18.00 10.99
N PRO A 10 -8.07 -19.02 11.79
CA PRO A 10 -9.45 -19.38 12.03
C PRO A 10 -10.06 -18.22 12.83
N PHE A 11 -10.96 -17.47 12.21
CA PHE A 11 -11.88 -16.61 12.94
C PHE A 11 -12.69 -17.54 13.87
N ALA A 12 -12.23 -17.63 15.12
CA ALA A 12 -13.05 -18.20 16.18
C ALA A 12 -14.25 -17.27 16.32
N LEU A 13 -15.39 -17.71 15.79
CA LEU A 13 -16.72 -17.20 16.16
C LEU A 13 -16.85 -17.40 17.67
N ILE A 14 -16.43 -16.40 18.44
CA ILE A 14 -16.75 -16.31 19.85
C ILE A 14 -18.25 -16.11 19.90
N GLY A 15 -18.96 -17.16 20.18
CA GLY A 15 -20.40 -17.16 20.47
C GLY A 15 -20.64 -16.30 21.71
N LEU A 16 -20.85 -15.01 21.52
CA LEU A 16 -21.49 -14.17 22.51
C LEU A 16 -22.99 -14.49 22.45
N ASN A 17 -23.44 -15.40 23.34
CA ASN A 17 -24.83 -15.58 23.66
C ASN A 17 -25.35 -14.33 24.40
N THR A 18 -25.55 -13.24 23.69
CA THR A 18 -26.41 -12.15 24.11
C THR A 18 -27.59 -12.14 23.16
N THR A 19 -28.79 -12.30 23.70
CA THR A 19 -30.06 -12.34 23.00
C THR A 19 -30.53 -11.00 22.44
N THR A 20 -29.62 -10.20 21.88
CA THR A 20 -29.92 -9.14 20.94
C THR A 20 -29.46 -9.64 19.58
N GLN A 21 -30.37 -10.17 18.78
CA GLN A 21 -30.07 -10.58 17.43
C GLN A 21 -29.59 -9.37 16.65
N ALA A 22 -28.28 -9.31 16.40
CA ALA A 22 -27.74 -8.41 15.40
C ALA A 22 -28.29 -8.90 14.06
N ALA A 23 -29.18 -8.13 13.47
CA ALA A 23 -29.76 -8.37 12.16
C ALA A 23 -30.51 -7.13 11.69
N THR A 24 -30.69 -7.04 10.40
CA THR A 24 -31.61 -6.08 9.78
C THR A 24 -33.06 -6.45 10.06
N THR A 25 -34.01 -5.53 9.85
CA THR A 25 -35.43 -5.77 10.05
C THR A 25 -36.01 -6.85 9.14
N ASP A 26 -35.36 -7.20 8.05
CA ASP A 26 -35.69 -8.33 7.17
C ASP A 26 -34.95 -9.64 7.54
N GLY A 27 -34.24 -9.65 8.69
CA GLY A 27 -33.60 -10.83 9.26
C GLY A 27 -32.23 -11.18 8.71
N LYS A 28 -31.63 -10.31 7.90
CA LYS A 28 -30.28 -10.50 7.31
C LYS A 28 -29.20 -10.08 8.29
N THR A 29 -28.17 -10.92 8.44
CA THR A 29 -27.06 -10.66 9.36
C THR A 29 -25.73 -10.44 8.63
N PHE A 30 -25.55 -11.11 7.51
CA PHE A 30 -24.30 -11.05 6.75
C PHE A 30 -24.53 -10.60 5.32
N GLY A 31 -23.52 -10.01 4.75
CA GLY A 31 -23.43 -9.69 3.34
C GLY A 31 -22.04 -10.05 2.78
N VAL A 32 -22.02 -10.38 1.52
CA VAL A 32 -20.78 -10.55 0.78
C VAL A 32 -20.93 -9.81 -0.54
N SER A 33 -19.92 -9.04 -0.90
CA SER A 33 -19.85 -8.42 -2.22
C SER A 33 -18.49 -8.60 -2.85
N THR A 34 -18.46 -8.65 -4.16
CA THR A 34 -17.23 -8.68 -4.95
C THR A 34 -17.35 -7.71 -6.11
N GLY A 35 -16.23 -7.15 -6.52
CA GLY A 35 -16.22 -6.15 -7.56
C GLY A 35 -14.83 -5.63 -7.88
N TRP A 36 -14.82 -4.59 -8.65
CA TRP A 36 -13.62 -3.90 -9.09
C TRP A 36 -13.22 -2.82 -8.09
N LEU A 37 -11.94 -2.82 -7.71
CA LEU A 37 -11.26 -1.80 -6.93
C LEU A 37 -10.27 -1.06 -7.84
N HIS A 38 -10.35 0.25 -7.88
CA HIS A 38 -9.39 1.11 -8.53
C HIS A 38 -8.71 2.00 -7.51
N VAL A 39 -7.39 1.84 -7.39
CA VAL A 39 -6.55 2.54 -6.41
C VAL A 39 -5.82 3.67 -7.11
N MET A 40 -6.02 4.89 -6.64
CA MET A 40 -5.39 6.11 -7.13
C MET A 40 -4.53 6.72 -6.03
N PRO A 41 -3.25 6.35 -5.91
CA PRO A 41 -2.36 6.98 -4.96
C PRO A 41 -2.18 8.46 -5.26
N GLN A 42 -2.20 9.29 -4.22
CA GLN A 42 -1.93 10.73 -4.31
C GLN A 42 -0.55 11.00 -3.67
N SER A 43 0.45 10.26 -4.13
CA SER A 43 1.82 10.38 -3.62
C SER A 43 2.58 11.44 -4.41
N ASN A 44 3.38 12.23 -3.69
CA ASN A 44 4.39 13.10 -4.28
C ASN A 44 5.77 12.62 -3.79
N PRO A 45 6.87 12.94 -4.48
CA PRO A 45 8.20 12.67 -3.99
C PRO A 45 8.40 13.27 -2.59
N GLN A 46 8.78 12.43 -1.63
CA GLN A 46 8.92 12.84 -0.22
C GLN A 46 10.39 13.15 0.14
N GLY A 47 11.26 13.06 -0.83
CA GLY A 47 12.68 13.20 -0.64
C GLY A 47 13.36 11.88 -0.25
N VAL A 48 14.62 11.79 -0.62
CA VAL A 48 15.52 10.69 -0.23
C VAL A 48 16.63 11.25 0.64
N ASN A 49 16.67 10.82 1.89
CA ASN A 49 17.76 11.12 2.81
C ASN A 49 18.77 9.98 2.74
N GLY A 50 20.03 10.31 2.39
CA GLY A 50 21.08 9.34 2.19
C GLY A 50 22.28 9.59 3.07
N LYS A 51 23.03 8.51 3.34
CA LYS A 51 24.30 8.53 4.04
C LYS A 51 25.28 7.63 3.28
N THR A 52 26.45 8.16 2.96
CA THR A 52 27.53 7.33 2.40
C THR A 52 28.21 6.51 3.50
N GLY A 53 28.79 5.39 3.10
CA GLY A 53 29.52 4.50 4.00
C GLY A 53 30.72 5.17 4.66
N SER A 54 31.21 4.56 5.74
CA SER A 54 32.35 5.03 6.51
C SER A 54 33.72 4.48 6.00
N SER A 55 33.70 3.70 4.93
CA SER A 55 34.94 3.09 4.40
C SER A 55 35.95 4.14 3.98
N PRO A 56 37.21 4.08 4.48
CA PRO A 56 38.28 5.01 4.05
C PRO A 56 38.52 4.97 2.54
N PHE A 57 38.22 3.86 1.86
CA PHE A 57 38.38 3.72 0.41
C PHE A 57 37.41 4.61 -0.41
N LEU A 58 36.36 5.16 0.24
CA LEU A 58 35.46 6.15 -0.38
C LEU A 58 36.13 7.54 -0.47
N GLY A 59 37.30 7.72 0.16
CA GLY A 59 38.01 9.00 0.14
C GLY A 59 37.14 10.15 0.63
N GLY A 60 37.05 11.24 -0.09
CA GLY A 60 36.26 12.42 0.22
C GLY A 60 34.75 12.19 0.20
N LEU A 61 34.27 11.01 -0.22
CA LEU A 61 32.85 10.63 -0.19
C LEU A 61 32.47 9.85 1.08
N ALA A 62 33.42 9.58 1.99
CA ALA A 62 33.12 8.83 3.22
C ALA A 62 32.34 9.68 4.24
N ASN A 63 31.38 9.06 4.93
CA ASN A 63 30.57 9.68 6.01
C ASN A 63 29.78 10.94 5.64
N LEU A 64 29.48 11.14 4.35
CA LEU A 64 28.66 12.26 3.91
C LEU A 64 27.19 11.97 4.10
N GLN A 65 26.44 13.00 4.46
CA GLN A 65 24.98 12.99 4.45
C GLN A 65 24.50 13.76 3.22
N SER A 66 23.40 13.29 2.64
CA SER A 66 22.73 13.99 1.54
C SER A 66 21.24 13.99 1.77
N ALA A 67 20.62 15.11 1.46
CA ALA A 67 19.16 15.25 1.40
C ALA A 67 18.80 15.65 -0.01
N ASN A 68 17.91 14.90 -0.64
CA ASN A 68 17.43 15.14 -1.99
C ASN A 68 15.90 15.28 -1.91
N PRO A 69 15.36 16.46 -1.55
CA PRO A 69 13.95 16.63 -1.23
C PRO A 69 13.03 16.42 -2.43
N GLU A 70 13.53 16.59 -3.65
CA GLU A 70 12.77 16.40 -4.89
C GLU A 70 12.96 15.01 -5.49
N ALA A 71 13.82 14.18 -4.89
CA ALA A 71 14.02 12.80 -5.33
C ALA A 71 13.04 11.87 -4.60
N GLY A 72 12.57 10.84 -5.28
CA GLY A 72 11.67 9.86 -4.68
C GLY A 72 10.98 9.00 -5.71
N PHE A 73 9.84 8.48 -5.32
CA PHE A 73 9.04 7.61 -6.17
C PHE A 73 7.58 8.05 -6.17
N GLU A 74 6.98 8.01 -7.33
CA GLU A 74 5.55 8.19 -7.52
C GLU A 74 4.89 6.82 -7.68
N VAL A 75 3.90 6.53 -6.85
CA VAL A 75 3.14 5.28 -6.91
C VAL A 75 2.05 5.43 -7.96
N GLN A 76 2.02 4.53 -8.94
CA GLN A 76 1.07 4.56 -10.04
C GLN A 76 -0.27 3.94 -9.63
N ASN A 77 -1.32 4.24 -10.40
CA ASN A 77 -2.64 3.66 -10.21
C ASN A 77 -2.61 2.16 -10.43
N ALA A 78 -3.49 1.45 -9.72
CA ALA A 78 -3.62 0.01 -9.85
C ALA A 78 -5.09 -0.43 -9.78
N ASP A 79 -5.38 -1.52 -10.45
CA ASP A 79 -6.69 -2.15 -10.49
C ASP A 79 -6.63 -3.54 -9.87
N THR A 80 -7.67 -3.90 -9.11
CA THR A 80 -7.76 -5.23 -8.52
C THR A 80 -9.21 -5.64 -8.27
N VAL A 81 -9.38 -6.89 -7.87
CA VAL A 81 -10.67 -7.44 -7.44
C VAL A 81 -10.78 -7.37 -5.93
N GLY A 82 -11.87 -6.75 -5.45
CA GLY A 82 -12.21 -6.66 -4.04
C GLY A 82 -13.25 -7.68 -3.61
N LEU A 83 -13.14 -8.09 -2.35
CA LEU A 83 -14.12 -8.88 -1.60
C LEU A 83 -14.46 -8.12 -0.33
N MET A 84 -15.73 -7.84 -0.10
CA MET A 84 -16.21 -7.21 1.12
C MET A 84 -17.13 -8.16 1.87
N LEU A 85 -16.89 -8.28 3.15
CA LEU A 85 -17.68 -9.09 4.08
C LEU A 85 -18.34 -8.15 5.08
N ASP A 86 -19.67 -8.13 5.10
CA ASP A 86 -20.47 -7.27 5.95
C ASP A 86 -21.11 -8.07 7.08
N TYR A 87 -21.09 -7.47 8.26
CA TYR A 87 -21.88 -7.91 9.41
C TYR A 87 -22.84 -6.79 9.80
N TYR A 88 -24.14 -7.02 9.62
CA TYR A 88 -25.18 -6.05 9.95
C TYR A 88 -25.56 -6.13 11.42
N VAL A 89 -25.26 -5.06 12.17
CA VAL A 89 -25.72 -4.92 13.56
C VAL A 89 -27.21 -4.59 13.61
N ASN A 90 -27.66 -3.76 12.67
CA ASN A 90 -29.06 -3.41 12.42
C ASN A 90 -29.19 -2.81 11.01
N ASP A 91 -30.37 -2.26 10.66
CA ASP A 91 -30.59 -1.63 9.35
C ASP A 91 -29.60 -0.53 9.01
N ASN A 92 -29.12 0.20 10.01
CA ASN A 92 -28.32 1.40 9.80
C ASN A 92 -26.82 1.18 10.07
N VAL A 93 -26.44 0.17 10.83
CA VAL A 93 -25.04 -0.05 11.24
C VAL A 93 -24.54 -1.39 10.75
N SER A 94 -23.40 -1.38 10.06
CA SER A 94 -22.66 -2.59 9.69
C SER A 94 -21.18 -2.45 10.00
N LEU A 95 -20.54 -3.60 10.23
CA LEU A 95 -19.09 -3.75 10.21
C LEU A 95 -18.71 -4.39 8.88
N GLU A 96 -17.67 -3.88 8.26
CA GLU A 96 -17.16 -4.41 6.99
C GLU A 96 -15.70 -4.82 7.13
N LEU A 97 -15.37 -5.97 6.57
CA LEU A 97 -14.01 -6.38 6.28
C LEU A 97 -13.79 -6.33 4.77
N THR A 98 -12.96 -5.41 4.32
CA THR A 98 -12.52 -5.32 2.93
C THR A 98 -11.25 -6.12 2.73
N LEU A 99 -11.27 -7.01 1.77
CA LEU A 99 -10.15 -7.81 1.29
C LEU A 99 -10.01 -7.60 -0.23
N GLY A 100 -8.85 -7.92 -0.77
CA GLY A 100 -8.62 -7.86 -2.21
C GLY A 100 -7.47 -8.76 -2.61
N THR A 101 -7.40 -9.11 -3.89
CA THR A 101 -6.16 -9.64 -4.43
C THR A 101 -5.13 -8.52 -4.41
N PRO A 102 -3.90 -8.77 -3.90
CA PRO A 102 -2.88 -7.72 -3.83
C PRO A 102 -2.60 -7.18 -5.23
N PRO A 103 -2.83 -5.90 -5.51
CA PRO A 103 -2.39 -5.31 -6.76
C PRO A 103 -0.87 -5.19 -6.77
N GLU A 104 -0.26 -5.40 -7.92
CA GLU A 104 1.10 -4.99 -8.19
C GLU A 104 1.13 -3.47 -8.35
N MET A 105 1.77 -2.80 -7.40
CA MET A 105 1.96 -1.35 -7.43
C MET A 105 3.28 -1.03 -8.13
N LYS A 106 3.22 -0.18 -9.16
CA LYS A 106 4.38 0.30 -9.89
C LYS A 106 4.82 1.64 -9.33
N LEU A 107 6.13 1.82 -9.22
CA LEU A 107 6.76 3.02 -8.69
C LEU A 107 7.62 3.65 -9.78
N ALA A 108 7.25 4.83 -10.26
CA ALA A 108 8.06 5.64 -11.15
C ALA A 108 9.09 6.46 -10.36
N GLY A 109 10.31 6.53 -10.84
CA GLY A 109 11.35 7.35 -10.22
C GLY A 109 11.17 8.83 -10.57
N GLN A 110 11.46 9.71 -9.60
CA GLN A 110 11.45 11.17 -9.80
C GLN A 110 12.69 11.82 -9.21
N GLY A 111 13.13 12.88 -9.86
CA GLY A 111 14.29 13.67 -9.42
C GLY A 111 15.63 12.96 -9.61
N SER A 112 16.63 13.44 -8.91
CA SER A 112 17.99 12.91 -8.97
C SER A 112 18.59 12.78 -7.57
N ILE A 113 19.31 11.70 -7.34
CA ILE A 113 20.07 11.53 -6.09
C ILE A 113 21.47 12.09 -6.29
N THR A 114 21.80 13.09 -5.47
CA THR A 114 23.10 13.74 -5.44
C THR A 114 23.76 13.57 -4.08
N VAL A 115 25.09 13.50 -4.06
CA VAL A 115 25.90 13.51 -2.85
C VAL A 115 26.94 14.62 -3.00
N HIS A 116 26.89 15.62 -2.15
CA HIS A 116 27.81 16.80 -2.21
C HIS A 116 27.86 17.44 -3.59
N GLY A 117 26.71 17.60 -4.26
CA GLY A 117 26.65 18.19 -5.60
C GLY A 117 27.05 17.24 -6.73
N VAL A 118 27.49 16.03 -6.43
CA VAL A 118 27.79 14.99 -7.43
C VAL A 118 26.56 14.15 -7.69
N LYS A 119 26.04 14.20 -8.92
CA LYS A 119 24.91 13.34 -9.33
C LYS A 119 25.36 11.88 -9.35
N ILE A 120 24.64 11.04 -8.58
CA ILE A 120 24.88 9.59 -8.50
C ILE A 120 23.94 8.86 -9.47
N ILE A 121 22.66 9.21 -9.46
CA ILE A 121 21.67 8.60 -10.34
C ILE A 121 20.54 9.60 -10.63
N ASP A 122 20.02 9.54 -11.85
CA ASP A 122 18.82 10.26 -12.28
C ASP A 122 17.65 9.29 -12.25
N LEU A 123 16.71 9.51 -11.33
CA LEU A 123 15.57 8.63 -11.17
C LEU A 123 14.50 8.86 -12.24
N ASN A 124 14.48 10.04 -12.89
CA ASN A 124 13.54 10.33 -13.98
C ASN A 124 13.70 9.40 -15.21
N ASN A 125 14.80 8.65 -15.29
CA ASN A 125 15.03 7.69 -16.36
C ASN A 125 14.32 6.33 -16.11
N PHE A 126 13.58 6.16 -15.02
CA PHE A 126 12.95 4.91 -14.63
C PHE A 126 11.45 5.11 -14.47
N ASP A 127 10.69 4.87 -15.54
CA ASP A 127 9.20 4.90 -15.51
C ASP A 127 8.63 3.81 -14.62
N GLU A 128 9.39 2.74 -14.39
CA GLU A 128 9.06 1.63 -13.48
C GLU A 128 10.33 1.26 -12.69
N ALA A 129 10.69 2.12 -11.71
CA ALA A 129 11.91 1.93 -10.91
C ALA A 129 11.80 0.72 -9.96
N ALA A 130 10.60 0.42 -9.50
CA ALA A 130 10.31 -0.73 -8.64
C ALA A 130 8.85 -1.16 -8.77
N THR A 131 8.59 -2.42 -8.40
CA THR A 131 7.24 -2.96 -8.21
C THR A 131 7.11 -3.56 -6.82
N THR A 132 5.89 -3.63 -6.30
CA THR A 132 5.58 -4.28 -5.02
C THR A 132 4.13 -4.73 -4.97
N ASP A 133 3.86 -5.87 -4.34
CA ASP A 133 2.51 -6.31 -4.04
C ASP A 133 2.02 -5.65 -2.75
N ALA A 134 0.84 -5.03 -2.78
CA ALA A 134 0.26 -4.33 -1.65
C ALA A 134 -0.94 -5.10 -1.06
N TYR A 135 -0.80 -5.61 0.15
CA TYR A 135 -1.88 -6.24 0.92
C TYR A 135 -2.48 -5.21 1.86
N THR A 136 -3.75 -4.85 1.67
CA THR A 136 -4.39 -3.76 2.40
C THR A 136 -5.75 -4.15 3.01
N PRO A 137 -5.82 -5.21 3.87
CA PRO A 137 -7.05 -5.52 4.57
C PRO A 137 -7.51 -4.31 5.40
N THR A 138 -8.81 -4.03 5.33
CA THR A 138 -9.42 -2.87 6.01
C THR A 138 -10.64 -3.30 6.80
N ILE A 139 -10.70 -2.89 8.06
CA ILE A 139 -11.89 -3.05 8.91
C ILE A 139 -12.55 -1.68 9.07
N SER A 140 -13.85 -1.58 8.81
CA SER A 140 -14.59 -0.33 8.90
C SER A 140 -15.97 -0.52 9.51
N GLY A 141 -16.44 0.53 10.20
CA GLY A 141 -17.83 0.69 10.59
C GLY A 141 -18.54 1.58 9.58
N ARG A 142 -19.73 1.21 9.15
CA ARG A 142 -20.54 1.97 8.21
C ARG A 142 -21.90 2.32 8.81
N TYR A 143 -22.36 3.51 8.51
CA TYR A 143 -23.72 3.96 8.82
C TYR A 143 -24.49 4.18 7.52
N HIS A 144 -25.53 3.37 7.33
CA HIS A 144 -26.42 3.42 6.18
C HIS A 144 -27.64 4.29 6.50
N PHE A 145 -27.97 5.20 5.63
CA PHE A 145 -29.15 6.05 5.75
C PHE A 145 -30.39 5.34 5.22
N GLY A 146 -31.47 5.44 5.97
CA GLY A 146 -32.74 4.81 5.62
C GLY A 146 -32.86 3.34 6.05
N SER A 147 -34.00 2.73 5.74
CA SER A 147 -34.29 1.32 6.05
C SER A 147 -33.58 0.38 5.07
N ILE A 148 -33.37 -0.89 5.49
CA ILE A 148 -32.84 -1.95 4.62
C ILE A 148 -33.67 -2.16 3.35
N ASN A 149 -34.97 -1.84 3.39
CA ASN A 149 -35.89 -1.99 2.27
C ASN A 149 -35.85 -0.82 1.25
N ASN A 150 -35.11 0.25 1.56
CA ASN A 150 -34.99 1.38 0.63
C ASN A 150 -34.22 0.96 -0.62
N LYS A 151 -34.71 1.40 -1.80
CA LYS A 151 -34.11 1.09 -3.09
C LYS A 151 -32.68 1.61 -3.20
N ILE A 152 -32.44 2.82 -2.67
CA ILE A 152 -31.15 3.48 -2.64
C ILE A 152 -30.79 3.76 -1.18
N ARG A 153 -29.61 3.35 -0.76
CA ARG A 153 -29.13 3.48 0.61
C ARG A 153 -27.71 4.07 0.61
N PRO A 154 -27.61 5.39 0.71
CA PRO A 154 -26.31 6.03 0.93
C PRO A 154 -25.73 5.60 2.27
N TYR A 155 -24.39 5.57 2.36
CA TYR A 155 -23.70 5.30 3.61
C TYR A 155 -22.43 6.13 3.74
N VAL A 156 -22.01 6.28 4.98
CA VAL A 156 -20.70 6.83 5.35
C VAL A 156 -20.01 5.82 6.25
N GLY A 157 -18.70 5.81 6.23
CA GLY A 157 -17.94 4.88 7.07
C GLY A 157 -16.56 5.41 7.43
N ALA A 158 -16.02 4.80 8.48
CA ALA A 158 -14.65 5.03 8.90
C ALA A 158 -14.04 3.71 9.38
N GLY A 159 -12.73 3.56 9.20
CA GLY A 159 -12.06 2.32 9.50
C GLY A 159 -10.56 2.44 9.67
N LEU A 160 -9.92 1.28 9.75
CA LEU A 160 -8.48 1.13 9.86
C LEU A 160 -8.01 0.11 8.81
N MET A 161 -7.06 0.53 8.00
CA MET A 161 -6.35 -0.27 7.02
C MET A 161 -5.03 -0.73 7.62
N TYR A 162 -4.66 -1.99 7.41
CA TYR A 162 -3.30 -2.48 7.58
C TYR A 162 -2.67 -2.64 6.21
N ALA A 163 -1.51 -2.03 5.98
CA ALA A 163 -0.78 -2.13 4.72
C ALA A 163 0.50 -2.96 4.93
N HIS A 164 0.63 -4.02 4.15
CA HIS A 164 1.82 -4.88 4.09
C HIS A 164 2.31 -4.95 2.66
N PHE A 165 3.61 -4.70 2.47
CA PHE A 165 4.25 -4.69 1.16
C PHE A 165 5.18 -5.89 1.01
N SER A 166 5.04 -6.62 -0.09
CA SER A 166 5.85 -7.80 -0.36
C SER A 166 6.33 -7.82 -1.81
N ASN A 167 7.22 -8.75 -2.12
CA ASN A 167 7.76 -8.94 -3.47
C ASN A 167 8.30 -7.65 -4.09
N VAL A 168 9.03 -6.85 -3.27
CA VAL A 168 9.66 -5.62 -3.80
C VAL A 168 10.75 -6.00 -4.79
N GLU A 169 10.51 -5.69 -6.05
CA GLU A 169 11.46 -5.87 -7.15
C GLU A 169 11.90 -4.52 -7.69
N THR A 170 13.16 -4.38 -8.05
CA THR A 170 13.73 -3.14 -8.58
C THR A 170 14.23 -3.36 -10.00
N ASP A 171 14.07 -2.33 -10.85
CA ASP A 171 14.55 -2.39 -12.23
C ASP A 171 16.06 -2.68 -12.28
N PRO A 172 16.50 -3.74 -12.97
CA PRO A 172 17.93 -4.05 -13.15
C PRO A 172 18.73 -2.92 -13.79
N ALA A 173 18.10 -2.02 -14.54
CA ALA A 173 18.73 -0.86 -15.13
C ALA A 173 19.27 0.13 -14.08
N ILE A 174 18.71 0.14 -12.86
CA ILE A 174 19.25 0.91 -11.73
C ILE A 174 20.67 0.47 -11.40
N ASN A 175 20.94 -0.83 -11.37
CA ASN A 175 22.29 -1.35 -11.14
C ASN A 175 23.26 -0.94 -12.25
N THR A 176 22.79 -0.89 -13.49
CA THR A 176 23.58 -0.41 -14.64
C THR A 176 23.89 1.07 -14.51
N ALA A 177 22.91 1.88 -14.14
CA ALA A 177 23.10 3.31 -13.91
C ALA A 177 24.08 3.58 -12.75
N LEU A 178 23.99 2.83 -11.66
CA LEU A 178 24.93 2.91 -10.53
C LEU A 178 26.36 2.57 -10.96
N LYS A 179 26.58 1.55 -11.79
CA LYS A 179 27.90 1.19 -12.33
C LYS A 179 28.45 2.25 -13.24
N ASN A 180 27.65 3.00 -13.96
CA ASN A 180 28.04 4.11 -14.82
C ASN A 180 28.22 5.43 -14.06
N SER A 181 27.91 5.46 -12.76
CA SER A 181 28.07 6.63 -11.90
C SER A 181 29.52 6.76 -11.35
N LYS A 182 29.74 7.78 -10.53
CA LYS A 182 31.02 7.94 -9.78
C LYS A 182 31.30 6.78 -8.80
N LEU A 183 30.32 5.93 -8.53
CA LEU A 183 30.49 4.72 -7.72
C LEU A 183 30.95 3.51 -8.54
N GLY A 184 31.02 3.62 -9.87
CA GLY A 184 31.40 2.54 -10.78
C GLY A 184 32.64 1.74 -10.40
N PRO A 185 33.75 2.39 -9.97
CA PRO A 185 34.96 1.69 -9.55
C PRO A 185 34.79 0.70 -8.41
N PHE A 186 33.73 0.85 -7.61
CA PHE A 186 33.38 -0.05 -6.49
C PHE A 186 32.42 -1.17 -6.90
N ASN A 187 32.07 -1.31 -8.19
CA ASN A 187 31.09 -2.27 -8.68
C ASN A 187 29.80 -2.27 -7.84
N PRO A 188 29.07 -1.13 -7.81
CA PRO A 188 27.93 -0.95 -6.94
C PRO A 188 26.78 -1.88 -7.33
N SER A 189 26.02 -2.30 -6.32
CA SER A 189 24.81 -3.08 -6.47
C SER A 189 23.78 -2.61 -5.44
N LEU A 190 22.56 -2.32 -5.91
CA LEU A 190 21.40 -2.07 -5.05
C LEU A 190 21.03 -3.39 -4.36
N GLY A 191 20.93 -3.34 -3.05
CA GLY A 191 20.46 -4.45 -2.23
C GLY A 191 18.93 -4.54 -2.23
N LYS A 192 18.42 -5.46 -1.40
CA LYS A 192 16.99 -5.56 -1.18
C LYS A 192 16.45 -4.27 -0.57
N VAL A 193 15.40 -3.73 -1.17
CA VAL A 193 14.62 -2.63 -0.61
C VAL A 193 13.62 -3.20 0.38
N ASN A 194 13.57 -2.65 1.59
CA ASN A 194 12.58 -3.01 2.59
C ASN A 194 11.60 -1.85 2.75
N VAL A 195 10.31 -2.18 2.76
CA VAL A 195 9.22 -1.25 3.03
C VAL A 195 8.56 -1.69 4.32
N ASP A 196 8.36 -0.76 5.24
CA ASP A 196 7.77 -1.05 6.54
C ASP A 196 6.24 -1.23 6.41
N ASP A 197 5.68 -2.09 7.26
CA ASP A 197 4.24 -2.22 7.42
C ASP A 197 3.67 -0.95 8.06
N ALA A 198 2.42 -0.63 7.75
CA ALA A 198 1.79 0.55 8.29
C ALA A 198 0.29 0.37 8.56
N PHE A 199 -0.24 1.17 9.49
CA PHE A 199 -1.68 1.33 9.70
C PHE A 199 -2.13 2.70 9.23
N ALA A 200 -3.30 2.76 8.59
CA ALA A 200 -3.85 3.99 8.07
C ALA A 200 -5.33 4.15 8.43
N PRO A 201 -5.76 5.31 8.96
CA PRO A 201 -7.17 5.62 9.08
C PRO A 201 -7.79 5.75 7.68
N VAL A 202 -9.02 5.26 7.56
CA VAL A 202 -9.81 5.29 6.32
C VAL A 202 -11.13 5.98 6.60
N ALA A 203 -11.54 6.83 5.67
CA ALA A 203 -12.90 7.38 5.61
C ALA A 203 -13.52 7.02 4.27
N MET A 204 -14.83 6.74 4.25
CA MET A 204 -15.53 6.35 3.04
C MET A 204 -16.93 6.90 2.95
N ILE A 205 -17.39 7.08 1.72
CA ILE A 205 -18.78 7.33 1.39
C ILE A 205 -19.18 6.38 0.27
N GLY A 206 -20.43 5.97 0.26
CA GLY A 206 -20.91 5.08 -0.78
C GLY A 206 -22.43 4.99 -0.85
N VAL A 207 -22.89 4.12 -1.71
CA VAL A 207 -24.31 3.87 -1.93
C VAL A 207 -24.55 2.40 -2.28
N ASP A 208 -25.53 1.81 -1.63
CA ASP A 208 -26.09 0.52 -2.02
C ASP A 208 -27.36 0.74 -2.82
N TYR A 209 -27.51 -0.01 -3.89
CA TYR A 209 -28.72 -0.10 -4.69
C TYR A 209 -29.32 -1.49 -4.57
N ASN A 210 -30.45 -1.62 -3.88
CA ASN A 210 -31.13 -2.89 -3.70
C ASN A 210 -31.80 -3.34 -5.00
N ILE A 211 -31.24 -4.37 -5.66
CA ILE A 211 -31.77 -5.00 -6.88
C ILE A 211 -32.99 -5.83 -6.48
N THR A 212 -32.82 -6.67 -5.46
CA THR A 212 -33.89 -7.46 -4.81
C THR A 212 -33.79 -7.27 -3.29
N LYS A 213 -34.47 -8.11 -2.51
CA LYS A 213 -34.29 -8.12 -1.04
C LYS A 213 -32.92 -8.64 -0.63
N ASP A 214 -32.30 -9.51 -1.43
CA ASP A 214 -31.05 -10.19 -1.12
C ASP A 214 -29.88 -9.63 -1.93
N TRP A 215 -30.11 -9.28 -3.21
CA TRP A 215 -29.07 -8.80 -4.11
C TRP A 215 -29.01 -7.27 -4.12
N TYR A 216 -27.79 -6.74 -4.05
CA TYR A 216 -27.53 -5.31 -4.16
C TYR A 216 -26.31 -5.03 -5.02
N ALA A 217 -26.30 -3.90 -5.69
CA ALA A 217 -25.10 -3.29 -6.25
C ALA A 217 -24.61 -2.26 -5.23
N THR A 218 -23.30 -2.08 -5.15
CA THR A 218 -22.68 -1.10 -4.26
C THR A 218 -21.59 -0.33 -4.98
N ALA A 219 -21.46 0.95 -4.66
CA ALA A 219 -20.39 1.80 -5.13
C ALA A 219 -19.88 2.67 -3.98
N SER A 220 -18.56 2.82 -3.87
CA SER A 220 -17.96 3.67 -2.84
C SER A 220 -16.70 4.37 -3.32
N VAL A 221 -16.40 5.45 -2.60
CA VAL A 221 -15.11 6.14 -2.66
C VAL A 221 -14.58 6.19 -1.24
N SER A 222 -13.35 5.75 -1.05
CA SER A 222 -12.64 5.83 0.22
C SER A 222 -11.33 6.59 0.07
N TYR A 223 -10.91 7.21 1.15
CA TYR A 223 -9.64 7.88 1.31
C TYR A 223 -8.91 7.30 2.51
N ALA A 224 -7.63 6.98 2.34
CA ALA A 224 -6.77 6.56 3.44
C ALA A 224 -5.60 7.53 3.59
N HIS A 225 -5.10 7.70 4.81
CA HIS A 225 -3.88 8.44 5.09
C HIS A 225 -2.80 7.45 5.52
N LEU A 226 -2.05 6.95 4.55
CA LEU A 226 -1.02 5.95 4.74
C LEU A 226 0.36 6.59 4.72
N THR A 227 1.17 6.34 5.74
CA THR A 227 2.58 6.71 5.80
C THR A 227 3.40 5.47 6.10
N THR A 228 4.40 5.20 5.28
CA THR A 228 5.35 4.10 5.44
C THR A 228 6.77 4.60 5.18
N SER A 229 7.78 3.78 5.47
CA SER A 229 9.18 4.10 5.22
C SER A 229 9.81 3.01 4.36
N ALA A 230 10.65 3.43 3.42
CA ALA A 230 11.48 2.53 2.63
C ALA A 230 12.95 2.72 2.94
N GLU A 231 13.65 1.63 3.18
CA GLU A 231 15.10 1.61 3.36
C GLU A 231 15.77 0.91 2.19
N LEU A 232 16.81 1.55 1.67
CA LEU A 232 17.63 1.02 0.59
C LEU A 232 19.12 1.05 0.97
N LYS A 233 19.87 0.07 0.47
CA LYS A 233 21.32 -0.02 0.67
C LYS A 233 22.00 -0.35 -0.65
N VAL A 234 22.95 0.49 -1.05
CA VAL A 234 23.85 0.21 -2.17
C VAL A 234 25.17 -0.32 -1.58
N SER A 235 25.55 -1.51 -1.97
CA SER A 235 26.82 -2.14 -1.57
C SER A 235 27.78 -2.14 -2.73
N GLY A 236 29.08 -2.22 -2.45
CA GLY A 236 30.11 -2.36 -3.45
C GLY A 236 31.35 -3.05 -2.92
N MET A 237 32.32 -3.28 -3.78
CA MET A 237 33.59 -3.94 -3.45
C MET A 237 34.65 -2.90 -3.26
N THR A 238 35.42 -2.99 -2.17
CA THR A 238 36.63 -2.25 -1.88
C THR A 238 37.79 -3.22 -1.70
N GLN A 239 39.02 -2.71 -1.54
CA GLN A 239 40.16 -3.57 -1.19
C GLN A 239 40.00 -4.32 0.14
N ALA A 240 39.15 -3.80 1.05
CA ALA A 240 38.81 -4.45 2.31
C ALA A 240 37.62 -5.43 2.19
N GLY A 241 37.08 -5.65 0.98
CA GLY A 241 35.94 -6.51 0.72
C GLY A 241 34.63 -5.74 0.49
N LYS A 242 33.50 -6.46 0.61
CA LYS A 242 32.17 -5.88 0.41
C LYS A 242 31.85 -4.87 1.51
N THR A 243 31.42 -3.67 1.12
CA THR A 243 31.04 -2.59 2.06
C THR A 243 29.77 -1.89 1.58
N THR A 244 29.09 -1.21 2.51
CA THR A 244 27.99 -0.32 2.16
C THR A 244 28.56 0.98 1.60
N LEU A 245 28.16 1.33 0.39
CA LEU A 245 28.55 2.59 -0.27
C LEU A 245 27.57 3.71 0.10
N ILE A 246 26.26 3.43 0.02
CA ILE A 246 25.18 4.37 0.36
C ILE A 246 24.09 3.59 1.10
N SER A 247 23.54 4.19 2.14
CA SER A 247 22.27 3.83 2.74
C SER A 247 21.32 5.01 2.61
N GLY A 248 20.09 4.75 2.18
CA GLY A 248 19.03 5.75 2.03
C GLY A 248 17.79 5.34 2.79
N LYS A 249 17.08 6.33 3.27
CA LYS A 249 15.73 6.20 3.82
C LYS A 249 14.84 7.24 3.18
N SER A 250 13.64 6.81 2.80
CA SER A 250 12.58 7.68 2.30
C SER A 250 11.32 7.38 3.08
N ASP A 251 10.70 8.40 3.64
CA ASP A 251 9.35 8.28 4.18
C ASP A 251 8.39 8.49 3.00
N ILE A 252 7.42 7.61 2.86
CA ILE A 252 6.49 7.58 1.74
C ILE A 252 5.10 7.86 2.29
N GLU A 253 4.56 9.02 1.97
CA GLU A 253 3.20 9.38 2.30
C GLU A 253 2.31 9.08 1.09
N ILE A 254 1.42 8.10 1.25
CA ILE A 254 0.46 7.70 0.23
C ILE A 254 -0.92 8.09 0.74
N LYS A 255 -1.64 8.88 -0.03
CA LYS A 255 -3.02 9.30 0.29
C LYS A 255 -3.97 8.69 -0.75
N PRO A 256 -4.13 7.35 -0.80
CA PRO A 256 -4.88 6.73 -1.86
C PRO A 256 -6.35 7.11 -1.78
N ILE A 257 -6.89 7.49 -2.93
CA ILE A 257 -8.32 7.48 -3.18
C ILE A 257 -8.61 6.14 -3.83
N VAL A 258 -9.56 5.40 -3.25
CA VAL A 258 -9.95 4.08 -3.77
C VAL A 258 -11.41 4.11 -4.13
N THR A 259 -11.73 3.74 -5.37
CA THR A 259 -13.11 3.55 -5.82
C THR A 259 -13.42 2.07 -5.88
N TYR A 260 -14.64 1.71 -5.49
CA TYR A 260 -15.15 0.36 -5.59
C TYR A 260 -16.51 0.34 -6.27
N ILE A 261 -16.71 -0.63 -7.15
CA ILE A 261 -18.01 -0.93 -7.75
C ILE A 261 -18.17 -2.45 -7.74
N GLY A 262 -19.26 -2.93 -7.14
CA GLY A 262 -19.47 -4.37 -6.97
C GLY A 262 -20.93 -4.77 -6.88
N ILE A 263 -21.12 -6.09 -6.83
CA ILE A 263 -22.40 -6.73 -6.59
C ILE A 263 -22.31 -7.59 -5.34
N GLY A 264 -23.34 -7.57 -4.53
CA GLY A 264 -23.37 -8.29 -3.27
C GLY A 264 -24.68 -9.03 -3.03
N TYR A 265 -24.61 -9.93 -2.08
CA TYR A 265 -25.72 -10.75 -1.59
C TYR A 265 -25.77 -10.70 -0.07
N ARG A 266 -26.98 -10.51 0.49
CA ARG A 266 -27.28 -10.52 1.94
C ARG A 266 -28.01 -11.79 2.33
N PHE A 267 -27.65 -12.36 3.48
CA PHE A 267 -28.23 -13.61 4.00
C PHE A 267 -28.30 -13.60 5.53
#